data_265b41e22e012fb83102cd03e5287322
#
_entry.id   265b41e22e012fb83102cd03e5287322
#
_cell.length_a   1.000
_cell.length_b   1.000
_cell.length_c   1.000
_cell.angle_alpha   90.00
_cell.angle_beta   90.00
_cell.angle_gamma   90.00
#
_symmetry.space_group_name_H-M   'P 1'
#
loop_
_entity.id
_entity.type
_entity.pdbx_description
1 polymer ?
#
loop_
_entity_poly.entity_id
_entity_poly.type
_entity_poly.pdbx_seq_one_letter_code
_entity_poly.pdbx_strand_id
1 'polypeptide(L)'
;MPIDQSVATAINVRDLNFAWASGETVLDHCTLSVPKGEFWMLLGTNGSGKSTLLRLLAGLLKPKSGDIEIGARIGFVFQNPDHQLVMPSVGADIAFGLASENLSYVETLHRVKESLRAVNLEQMLRRPIYALSGGQKQRVAIAGAIARHAEILLLDEPTALLDGENQLDLVASVRDLVKQKNLTALWVTHRLNELDYADGAFLLEHGQVIDKGDPLRLKQVLLERS
;
A
#
# COMPACT_ATOMS: atom_id res chain seq x y z
N MET A 1 7.84 34.73 12.70
CA MET A 1 7.76 33.39 13.26
C MET A 1 6.77 32.62 12.42
N PRO A 2 7.17 31.63 11.62
CA PRO A 2 6.20 30.77 10.95
C PRO A 2 5.65 29.79 11.99
N ILE A 3 4.34 29.74 12.10
CA ILE A 3 3.61 28.72 12.81
C ILE A 3 3.87 27.43 12.02
N ASP A 4 4.68 26.55 12.57
CA ASP A 4 4.86 25.18 12.10
C ASP A 4 3.50 24.47 12.25
N GLN A 5 2.70 24.45 11.17
CA GLN A 5 1.56 23.58 11.07
C GLN A 5 2.14 22.18 10.93
N SER A 6 2.29 21.47 12.05
CA SER A 6 2.67 20.06 12.04
C SER A 6 1.67 19.32 11.17
N VAL A 7 2.08 18.99 9.94
CA VAL A 7 1.29 18.16 9.02
C VAL A 7 0.99 16.87 9.76
N ALA A 8 -0.29 16.56 9.92
CA ALA A 8 -0.69 15.34 10.61
C ALA A 8 -0.09 14.12 9.90
N THR A 9 0.68 13.33 10.61
CA THR A 9 1.41 12.18 10.11
C THR A 9 0.56 10.92 10.25
N ALA A 10 0.43 10.13 9.19
CA ALA A 10 -0.28 8.85 9.21
C ALA A 10 0.64 7.69 9.58
N ILE A 11 1.88 7.71 9.08
CA ILE A 11 2.92 6.70 9.37
C ILE A 11 4.15 7.45 9.85
N ASN A 12 4.69 7.07 10.99
CA ASN A 12 5.94 7.61 11.51
C ASN A 12 6.85 6.48 11.96
N VAL A 13 8.03 6.41 11.39
CA VAL A 13 9.06 5.39 11.67
C VAL A 13 10.31 6.11 12.12
N ARG A 14 10.86 5.71 13.27
CA ARG A 14 12.07 6.30 13.83
C ARG A 14 13.08 5.23 14.18
N ASP A 15 14.27 5.36 13.62
CA ASP A 15 15.44 4.54 13.97
C ASP A 15 15.17 3.03 13.92
N LEU A 16 14.40 2.58 12.91
CA LEU A 16 13.90 1.21 12.81
C LEU A 16 15.01 0.27 12.36
N ASN A 17 15.24 -0.78 13.15
CA ASN A 17 16.23 -1.80 12.87
C ASN A 17 15.56 -3.19 12.80
N PHE A 18 15.93 -3.96 11.77
CA PHE A 18 15.43 -5.32 11.60
C PHE A 18 16.50 -6.22 10.98
N ALA A 19 16.63 -7.43 11.53
CA ALA A 19 17.44 -8.51 10.98
C ALA A 19 16.67 -9.82 11.02
N TRP A 20 16.91 -10.68 10.03
CA TRP A 20 16.36 -12.04 10.05
C TRP A 20 17.03 -12.90 11.13
N ALA A 21 16.41 -14.03 11.45
CA ALA A 21 16.99 -15.00 12.40
C ALA A 21 18.36 -15.55 11.96
N SER A 22 18.67 -15.48 10.66
CA SER A 22 19.99 -15.79 10.10
C SER A 22 21.09 -14.79 10.50
N GLY A 23 20.74 -13.66 11.10
CA GLY A 23 21.64 -12.55 11.42
C GLY A 23 21.80 -11.50 10.32
N GLU A 24 21.20 -11.71 9.15
CA GLU A 24 21.23 -10.73 8.04
C GLU A 24 20.42 -9.49 8.41
N THR A 25 21.10 -8.34 8.46
CA THR A 25 20.46 -7.03 8.67
C THR A 25 19.78 -6.57 7.39
N VAL A 26 18.50 -6.22 7.48
CA VAL A 26 17.66 -5.78 6.35
C VAL A 26 17.28 -4.31 6.46
N LEU A 27 16.99 -3.83 7.68
CA LEU A 27 16.80 -2.41 7.94
C LEU A 27 17.80 -1.97 9.01
N ASP A 28 18.40 -0.81 8.77
CA ASP A 28 19.45 -0.21 9.58
C ASP A 28 19.17 1.29 9.75
N HIS A 29 18.77 1.70 10.97
CA HIS A 29 18.41 3.09 11.28
C HIS A 29 17.38 3.72 10.32
N CYS A 30 16.44 2.90 9.81
CA CYS A 30 15.43 3.35 8.84
C CYS A 30 14.46 4.35 9.50
N THR A 31 14.37 5.55 8.94
CA THR A 31 13.51 6.62 9.43
C THR A 31 12.74 7.24 8.28
N LEU A 32 11.40 7.28 8.40
CA LEU A 32 10.52 7.93 7.42
C LEU A 32 9.22 8.41 8.07
N SER A 33 8.54 9.34 7.40
CA SER A 33 7.26 9.88 7.85
C SER A 33 6.37 10.15 6.66
N VAL A 34 5.17 9.56 6.64
CA VAL A 34 4.16 9.75 5.57
C VAL A 34 3.05 10.65 6.10
N PRO A 35 2.80 11.81 5.47
CA PRO A 35 1.71 12.70 5.82
C PRO A 35 0.33 12.04 5.62
N LYS A 36 -0.64 12.45 6.42
CA LYS A 36 -2.02 11.96 6.30
C LYS A 36 -2.67 12.50 5.02
N GLY A 37 -3.39 11.62 4.30
CA GLY A 37 -4.12 11.97 3.08
C GLY A 37 -3.24 12.07 1.83
N GLU A 38 -1.99 11.64 1.91
CA GLU A 38 -1.06 11.69 0.79
C GLU A 38 -0.73 10.30 0.23
N PHE A 39 -0.32 10.28 -1.04
CA PHE A 39 0.13 9.10 -1.76
C PHE A 39 1.65 9.15 -1.91
N TRP A 40 2.36 8.34 -1.13
CA TRP A 40 3.81 8.26 -1.15
C TRP A 40 4.31 6.96 -1.77
N MET A 41 5.45 7.06 -2.45
CA MET A 41 6.12 5.90 -3.04
C MET A 41 7.42 5.56 -2.32
N LEU A 42 7.69 4.27 -2.18
CA LEU A 42 8.92 3.74 -1.62
C LEU A 42 9.69 3.02 -2.74
N LEU A 43 10.75 3.64 -3.19
CA LEU A 43 11.66 3.15 -4.22
C LEU A 43 12.88 2.46 -3.62
N GLY A 44 13.57 1.69 -4.43
CA GLY A 44 14.83 1.03 -4.10
C GLY A 44 15.03 -0.23 -4.91
N THR A 45 16.26 -0.72 -4.95
CA THR A 45 16.62 -1.97 -5.64
C THR A 45 15.99 -3.20 -4.98
N ASN A 46 16.00 -4.33 -5.68
CA ASN A 46 15.58 -5.59 -5.07
C ASN A 46 16.52 -5.94 -3.91
N GLY A 47 15.94 -6.39 -2.78
CA GLY A 47 16.70 -6.68 -1.56
C GLY A 47 16.98 -5.47 -0.67
N SER A 48 16.59 -4.23 -1.03
CA SER A 48 16.84 -3.04 -0.19
C SER A 48 16.03 -2.99 1.11
N GLY A 49 15.05 -3.89 1.31
CA GLY A 49 14.23 -3.96 2.54
C GLY A 49 12.80 -3.44 2.41
N LYS A 50 12.32 -3.01 1.22
CA LYS A 50 10.98 -2.40 1.01
C LYS A 50 9.83 -3.26 1.52
N SER A 51 9.72 -4.51 1.05
CA SER A 51 8.65 -5.43 1.48
C SER A 51 8.76 -5.80 2.96
N THR A 52 9.99 -5.86 3.49
CA THR A 52 10.21 -6.08 4.93
C THR A 52 9.71 -4.90 5.74
N LEU A 53 10.00 -3.67 5.32
CA LEU A 53 9.48 -2.47 5.94
C LEU A 53 7.95 -2.45 5.94
N LEU A 54 7.30 -2.73 4.80
CA LEU A 54 5.83 -2.80 4.74
C LEU A 54 5.25 -3.83 5.71
N ARG A 55 5.89 -5.01 5.83
CA ARG A 55 5.43 -6.06 6.77
C ARG A 55 5.61 -5.65 8.22
N LEU A 56 6.65 -4.90 8.55
CA LEU A 56 6.84 -4.32 9.89
C LEU A 56 5.75 -3.28 10.18
N LEU A 57 5.46 -2.38 9.24
CA LEU A 57 4.37 -1.40 9.35
C LEU A 57 3.01 -2.08 9.53
N ALA A 58 2.77 -3.19 8.84
CA ALA A 58 1.54 -3.98 8.96
C ALA A 58 1.46 -4.82 10.26
N GLY A 59 2.51 -4.82 11.09
CA GLY A 59 2.57 -5.64 12.30
C GLY A 59 2.74 -7.14 12.04
N LEU A 60 3.08 -7.54 10.80
CA LEU A 60 3.34 -8.93 10.40
C LEU A 60 4.73 -9.41 10.85
N LEU A 61 5.63 -8.48 11.12
CA LEU A 61 6.96 -8.72 11.68
C LEU A 61 7.15 -7.81 12.90
N LYS A 62 8.07 -8.20 13.79
CA LYS A 62 8.45 -7.38 14.95
C LYS A 62 9.82 -6.76 14.70
N PRO A 63 9.99 -5.44 14.92
CA PRO A 63 11.30 -4.80 14.81
C PRO A 63 12.26 -5.30 15.89
N LYS A 64 13.55 -5.19 15.63
CA LYS A 64 14.61 -5.46 16.62
C LYS A 64 14.76 -4.27 17.58
N SER A 65 14.66 -3.04 17.04
CA SER A 65 14.65 -1.79 17.79
C SER A 65 14.06 -0.68 16.93
N GLY A 66 13.81 0.49 17.52
CA GLY A 66 13.16 1.65 16.89
C GLY A 66 11.66 1.65 17.10
N ASP A 67 11.01 2.71 16.63
CA ASP A 67 9.60 2.97 16.87
C ASP A 67 8.80 3.04 15.57
N ILE A 68 7.59 2.48 15.60
CA ILE A 68 6.59 2.60 14.55
C ILE A 68 5.31 3.16 15.17
N GLU A 69 4.90 4.34 14.72
CA GLU A 69 3.66 4.99 15.14
C GLU A 69 2.69 5.03 13.95
N ILE A 70 1.55 4.35 14.08
CA ILE A 70 0.49 4.32 13.08
C ILE A 70 -0.84 4.46 13.83
N GLY A 71 -1.52 5.60 13.64
CA GLY A 71 -2.73 5.96 14.37
C GLY A 71 -4.03 5.51 13.70
N ALA A 72 -3.98 4.67 12.66
CA ALA A 72 -5.14 4.35 11.85
C ALA A 72 -5.14 2.88 11.38
N ARG A 73 -6.29 2.40 10.90
CA ARG A 73 -6.47 1.04 10.39
C ARG A 73 -5.74 0.85 9.06
N ILE A 74 -4.91 -0.19 8.98
CA ILE A 74 -4.12 -0.53 7.79
C ILE A 74 -4.86 -1.56 6.94
N GLY A 75 -4.84 -1.34 5.62
CA GLY A 75 -5.11 -2.33 4.59
C GLY A 75 -3.80 -2.70 3.88
N PHE A 76 -3.43 -3.97 3.91
CA PHE A 76 -2.25 -4.48 3.20
C PHE A 76 -2.66 -5.11 1.88
N VAL A 77 -1.94 -4.79 0.80
CA VAL A 77 -2.15 -5.36 -0.54
C VAL A 77 -0.85 -6.01 -0.99
N PHE A 78 -0.89 -7.33 -1.19
CA PHE A 78 0.27 -8.11 -1.61
C PHE A 78 0.59 -7.94 -3.09
N GLN A 79 1.84 -8.17 -3.46
CA GLN A 79 2.32 -8.18 -4.83
C GLN A 79 1.54 -9.18 -5.70
N ASN A 80 1.34 -10.39 -5.19
CA ASN A 80 0.51 -11.39 -5.84
C ASN A 80 -0.87 -11.48 -5.16
N PRO A 81 -1.95 -11.03 -5.80
CA PRO A 81 -3.29 -11.07 -5.22
C PRO A 81 -3.82 -12.48 -4.98
N ASP A 82 -3.31 -13.52 -5.66
CA ASP A 82 -3.70 -14.90 -5.42
C ASP A 82 -3.27 -15.42 -4.03
N HIS A 83 -2.33 -14.75 -3.38
CA HIS A 83 -1.97 -15.06 -1.99
C HIS A 83 -2.91 -14.40 -0.97
N GLN A 84 -3.79 -13.51 -1.42
CA GLN A 84 -4.69 -12.75 -0.56
C GLN A 84 -6.15 -13.15 -0.75
N LEU A 85 -6.57 -13.44 -1.98
CA LEU A 85 -7.94 -13.79 -2.33
C LEU A 85 -8.17 -15.30 -2.12
N VAL A 86 -8.96 -15.66 -1.11
CA VAL A 86 -9.10 -17.05 -0.64
C VAL A 86 -10.49 -17.64 -0.87
N MET A 87 -11.49 -16.79 -1.19
CA MET A 87 -12.86 -17.23 -1.40
C MET A 87 -13.19 -17.42 -2.89
N PRO A 88 -14.20 -18.22 -3.25
CA PRO A 88 -14.47 -18.55 -4.63
C PRO A 88 -15.00 -17.40 -5.48
N SER A 89 -15.61 -16.36 -4.88
CA SER A 89 -16.15 -15.21 -5.61
C SER A 89 -15.79 -13.88 -4.96
N VAL A 90 -15.82 -12.82 -5.76
CA VAL A 90 -15.44 -11.45 -5.36
C VAL A 90 -16.20 -10.99 -4.12
N GLY A 91 -17.53 -11.09 -4.13
CA GLY A 91 -18.33 -10.65 -2.99
C GLY A 91 -18.13 -11.50 -1.73
N ALA A 92 -17.89 -12.82 -1.90
CA ALA A 92 -17.61 -13.70 -0.78
C ALA A 92 -16.25 -13.37 -0.15
N ASP A 93 -15.23 -13.04 -0.95
CA ASP A 93 -13.90 -12.73 -0.46
C ASP A 93 -13.89 -11.44 0.37
N ILE A 94 -14.51 -10.38 -0.13
CA ILE A 94 -14.62 -9.12 0.61
C ILE A 94 -15.46 -9.32 1.90
N ALA A 95 -16.59 -10.06 1.81
CA ALA A 95 -17.44 -10.36 2.97
C ALA A 95 -16.69 -11.20 4.02
N PHE A 96 -15.85 -12.13 3.61
CA PHE A 96 -14.98 -12.92 4.50
C PHE A 96 -14.07 -12.02 5.33
N GLY A 97 -13.49 -10.98 4.72
CA GLY A 97 -12.69 -9.97 5.41
C GLY A 97 -13.46 -9.18 6.49
N LEU A 98 -14.80 -9.16 6.43
CA LEU A 98 -15.69 -8.49 7.40
C LEU A 98 -16.24 -9.42 8.48
N ALA A 99 -15.95 -10.73 8.45
CA ALA A 99 -16.56 -11.73 9.32
C ALA A 99 -16.38 -11.46 10.83
N SER A 100 -15.30 -10.76 11.23
CA SER A 100 -15.04 -10.40 12.62
C SER A 100 -15.74 -9.13 13.10
N GLU A 101 -16.45 -8.40 12.23
CA GLU A 101 -17.04 -7.10 12.56
C GLU A 101 -18.49 -7.18 13.07
N ASN A 102 -19.04 -8.40 13.26
CA ASN A 102 -20.41 -8.65 13.76
C ASN A 102 -21.53 -7.88 13.02
N LEU A 103 -21.37 -7.71 11.70
CA LEU A 103 -22.33 -7.02 10.85
C LEU A 103 -23.50 -7.93 10.47
N SER A 104 -24.70 -7.35 10.32
CA SER A 104 -25.81 -8.03 9.67
C SER A 104 -25.51 -8.31 8.20
N TYR A 105 -26.25 -9.24 7.60
CA TYR A 105 -26.13 -9.54 6.17
C TYR A 105 -26.32 -8.28 5.28
N VAL A 106 -27.29 -7.42 5.64
CA VAL A 106 -27.59 -6.19 4.88
C VAL A 106 -26.42 -5.21 4.94
N GLU A 107 -25.84 -4.99 6.13
CA GLU A 107 -24.69 -4.13 6.32
C GLU A 107 -23.46 -4.67 5.60
N THR A 108 -23.19 -5.97 5.70
CA THR A 108 -22.08 -6.63 4.98
C THR A 108 -22.22 -6.44 3.47
N LEU A 109 -23.41 -6.72 2.91
CA LEU A 109 -23.67 -6.57 1.48
C LEU A 109 -23.53 -5.10 1.03
N HIS A 110 -23.97 -4.16 1.84
CA HIS A 110 -23.83 -2.73 1.57
C HIS A 110 -22.36 -2.34 1.49
N ARG A 111 -21.54 -2.70 2.49
CA ARG A 111 -20.09 -2.40 2.50
C ARG A 111 -19.35 -3.06 1.34
N VAL A 112 -19.66 -4.32 1.02
CA VAL A 112 -19.08 -5.01 -0.13
C VAL A 112 -19.37 -4.26 -1.43
N LYS A 113 -20.61 -3.82 -1.66
CA LYS A 113 -20.98 -3.07 -2.86
C LYS A 113 -20.31 -1.70 -2.91
N GLU A 114 -20.26 -0.97 -1.80
CA GLU A 114 -19.58 0.34 -1.73
C GLU A 114 -18.10 0.22 -2.00
N SER A 115 -17.43 -0.80 -1.44
CA SER A 115 -16.00 -1.00 -1.69
C SER A 115 -15.71 -1.40 -3.14
N LEU A 116 -16.55 -2.22 -3.75
CA LEU A 116 -16.44 -2.57 -5.17
C LEU A 116 -16.71 -1.37 -6.09
N ARG A 117 -17.67 -0.52 -5.74
CA ARG A 117 -17.94 0.73 -6.48
C ARG A 117 -16.73 1.66 -6.44
N ALA A 118 -16.04 1.75 -5.30
CA ALA A 118 -14.85 2.58 -5.14
C ALA A 118 -13.69 2.17 -6.07
N VAL A 119 -13.64 0.92 -6.52
CA VAL A 119 -12.63 0.41 -7.45
C VAL A 119 -13.19 0.09 -8.85
N ASN A 120 -14.41 0.57 -9.17
CA ASN A 120 -15.11 0.37 -10.45
C ASN A 120 -15.38 -1.11 -10.81
N LEU A 121 -15.67 -1.96 -9.82
CA LEU A 121 -15.94 -3.39 -9.98
C LEU A 121 -17.31 -3.84 -9.43
N GLU A 122 -18.30 -2.94 -9.23
CA GLU A 122 -19.59 -3.27 -8.64
C GLU A 122 -20.33 -4.40 -9.37
N GLN A 123 -20.24 -4.43 -10.71
CA GLN A 123 -20.82 -5.46 -11.57
C GLN A 123 -20.20 -6.84 -11.39
N MET A 124 -19.04 -6.93 -10.73
CA MET A 124 -18.30 -8.19 -10.54
C MET A 124 -18.61 -8.90 -9.22
N LEU A 125 -19.55 -8.41 -8.42
CA LEU A 125 -19.91 -8.95 -7.10
C LEU A 125 -20.01 -10.48 -7.06
N ARG A 126 -20.64 -11.09 -8.07
CA ARG A 126 -20.85 -12.55 -8.17
C ARG A 126 -19.79 -13.27 -9.02
N ARG A 127 -18.82 -12.54 -9.57
CA ARG A 127 -17.81 -13.12 -10.46
C ARG A 127 -16.89 -14.06 -9.69
N PRO A 128 -16.57 -15.25 -10.24
CA PRO A 128 -15.55 -16.13 -9.65
C PRO A 128 -14.17 -15.47 -9.71
N ILE A 129 -13.35 -15.62 -8.64
CA ILE A 129 -12.00 -15.04 -8.56
C ILE A 129 -11.08 -15.53 -9.70
N TYR A 130 -11.17 -16.82 -10.05
CA TYR A 130 -10.36 -17.38 -11.13
C TYR A 130 -10.64 -16.78 -12.52
N ALA A 131 -11.82 -16.15 -12.69
CA ALA A 131 -12.24 -15.53 -13.97
C ALA A 131 -11.86 -14.04 -14.07
N LEU A 132 -11.08 -13.52 -13.12
CA LEU A 132 -10.60 -12.15 -13.09
C LEU A 132 -9.21 -12.04 -13.73
N SER A 133 -8.95 -10.89 -14.39
CA SER A 133 -7.59 -10.51 -14.77
C SER A 133 -6.75 -10.17 -13.53
N GLY A 134 -5.42 -10.11 -13.67
CA GLY A 134 -4.52 -9.72 -12.59
C GLY A 134 -4.85 -8.35 -12.00
N GLY A 135 -5.11 -7.34 -12.84
CA GLY A 135 -5.51 -6.00 -12.41
C GLY A 135 -6.87 -5.98 -11.69
N GLN A 136 -7.84 -6.79 -12.14
CA GLN A 136 -9.11 -6.94 -11.44
C GLN A 136 -8.93 -7.58 -10.06
N LYS A 137 -8.08 -8.59 -9.93
CA LYS A 137 -7.75 -9.22 -8.65
C LYS A 137 -7.11 -8.21 -7.68
N GLN A 138 -6.17 -7.38 -8.16
CA GLN A 138 -5.57 -6.31 -7.35
C GLN A 138 -6.60 -5.30 -6.88
N ARG A 139 -7.53 -4.88 -7.75
CA ARG A 139 -8.63 -4.00 -7.37
C ARG A 139 -9.55 -4.64 -6.34
N VAL A 140 -9.81 -5.95 -6.41
CA VAL A 140 -10.59 -6.68 -5.39
C VAL A 140 -9.86 -6.69 -4.05
N ALA A 141 -8.55 -6.91 -4.03
CA ALA A 141 -7.74 -6.85 -2.80
C ALA A 141 -7.82 -5.45 -2.15
N ILE A 142 -7.72 -4.38 -2.96
CA ILE A 142 -7.90 -2.99 -2.49
C ILE A 142 -9.32 -2.77 -1.96
N ALA A 143 -10.36 -3.26 -2.67
CA ALA A 143 -11.74 -3.17 -2.20
C ALA A 143 -11.95 -3.86 -0.86
N GLY A 144 -11.31 -5.02 -0.63
CA GLY A 144 -11.32 -5.71 0.66
C GLY A 144 -10.74 -4.86 1.80
N ALA A 145 -9.64 -4.14 1.54
CA ALA A 145 -9.07 -3.20 2.50
C ALA A 145 -10.03 -2.03 2.81
N ILE A 146 -10.64 -1.44 1.77
CA ILE A 146 -11.61 -0.34 1.90
C ILE A 146 -12.86 -0.79 2.69
N ALA A 147 -13.39 -1.99 2.41
CA ALA A 147 -14.54 -2.55 3.11
C ALA A 147 -14.30 -2.65 4.62
N ARG A 148 -13.07 -2.92 5.04
CA ARG A 148 -12.62 -2.97 6.44
C ARG A 148 -12.32 -1.60 7.03
N HIS A 149 -12.68 -0.51 6.35
CA HIS A 149 -12.37 0.86 6.76
C HIS A 149 -10.88 1.13 6.98
N ALA A 150 -10.02 0.59 6.11
CA ALA A 150 -8.62 0.99 6.10
C ALA A 150 -8.52 2.48 5.78
N GLU A 151 -7.75 3.20 6.58
CA GLU A 151 -7.42 4.62 6.34
C GLU A 151 -6.01 4.74 5.74
N ILE A 152 -5.20 3.69 5.90
CA ILE A 152 -3.85 3.59 5.33
C ILE A 152 -3.78 2.35 4.45
N LEU A 153 -3.35 2.51 3.21
CA LEU A 153 -3.07 1.42 2.28
C LEU A 153 -1.55 1.21 2.18
N LEU A 154 -1.09 0.00 2.50
CA LEU A 154 0.28 -0.45 2.25
C LEU A 154 0.26 -1.40 1.06
N LEU A 155 0.88 -1.00 -0.06
CA LEU A 155 0.82 -1.76 -1.31
C LEU A 155 2.23 -2.22 -1.71
N ASP A 156 2.45 -3.53 -1.71
CA ASP A 156 3.74 -4.15 -2.01
C ASP A 156 3.82 -4.53 -3.49
N GLU A 157 4.41 -3.67 -4.33
CA GLU A 157 4.57 -3.83 -5.79
C GLU A 157 3.29 -4.30 -6.51
N PRO A 158 2.13 -3.68 -6.33
CA PRO A 158 0.85 -4.25 -6.79
C PRO A 158 0.70 -4.27 -8.32
N THR A 159 1.60 -3.61 -9.05
CA THR A 159 1.63 -3.61 -10.53
C THR A 159 2.61 -4.62 -11.12
N ALA A 160 3.37 -5.35 -10.30
CA ALA A 160 4.47 -6.21 -10.79
C ALA A 160 4.02 -7.30 -11.79
N LEU A 161 2.78 -7.79 -11.64
CA LEU A 161 2.20 -8.86 -12.47
C LEU A 161 1.23 -8.34 -13.56
N LEU A 162 1.21 -7.02 -13.80
CA LEU A 162 0.31 -6.38 -14.76
C LEU A 162 1.07 -5.95 -16.02
N ASP A 163 0.37 -5.88 -17.15
CA ASP A 163 0.86 -5.24 -18.37
C ASP A 163 0.85 -3.70 -18.26
N GLY A 164 1.55 -3.01 -19.18
CA GLY A 164 1.85 -1.59 -19.09
C GLY A 164 0.63 -0.65 -18.92
N GLU A 165 -0.45 -0.89 -19.67
CA GLU A 165 -1.67 -0.07 -19.56
C GLU A 165 -2.38 -0.30 -18.22
N ASN A 166 -2.55 -1.56 -17.82
CA ASN A 166 -3.19 -1.92 -16.56
C ASN A 166 -2.38 -1.45 -15.33
N GLN A 167 -1.05 -1.31 -15.46
CA GLN A 167 -0.20 -0.76 -14.40
C GLN A 167 -0.59 0.69 -14.06
N LEU A 168 -0.52 1.58 -15.05
CA LEU A 168 -0.80 3.01 -14.84
C LEU A 168 -2.27 3.25 -14.46
N ASP A 169 -3.19 2.45 -15.00
CA ASP A 169 -4.61 2.51 -14.65
C ASP A 169 -4.85 2.15 -13.16
N LEU A 170 -4.12 1.16 -12.64
CA LEU A 170 -4.19 0.83 -11.21
C LEU A 170 -3.62 1.94 -10.33
N VAL A 171 -2.45 2.49 -10.68
CA VAL A 171 -1.83 3.60 -9.95
C VAL A 171 -2.75 4.82 -9.91
N ALA A 172 -3.29 5.23 -11.08
CA ALA A 172 -4.24 6.34 -11.19
C ALA A 172 -5.48 6.10 -10.30
N SER A 173 -6.03 4.88 -10.33
CA SER A 173 -7.19 4.52 -9.50
C SER A 173 -6.90 4.63 -8.00
N VAL A 174 -5.72 4.22 -7.54
CA VAL A 174 -5.34 4.38 -6.12
C VAL A 174 -5.12 5.85 -5.78
N ARG A 175 -4.52 6.62 -6.68
CA ARG A 175 -4.40 8.09 -6.51
C ARG A 175 -5.75 8.77 -6.33
N ASP A 176 -6.73 8.40 -7.15
CA ASP A 176 -8.10 8.92 -7.04
C ASP A 176 -8.77 8.51 -5.74
N LEU A 177 -8.60 7.27 -5.30
CA LEU A 177 -9.08 6.78 -4.00
C LEU A 177 -8.50 7.57 -2.82
N VAL A 178 -7.19 7.84 -2.84
CA VAL A 178 -6.52 8.66 -1.82
C VAL A 178 -7.18 10.02 -1.72
N LYS A 179 -7.38 10.70 -2.85
CA LYS A 179 -8.02 12.02 -2.89
C LYS A 179 -9.50 12.00 -2.47
N GLN A 180 -10.29 11.08 -3.02
CA GLN A 180 -11.74 11.06 -2.83
C GLN A 180 -12.16 10.59 -1.44
N LYS A 181 -11.40 9.66 -0.84
CA LYS A 181 -11.71 9.06 0.47
C LYS A 181 -10.80 9.55 1.60
N ASN A 182 -9.90 10.49 1.32
CA ASN A 182 -8.91 11.00 2.27
C ASN A 182 -8.08 9.86 2.92
N LEU A 183 -7.70 8.88 2.09
CA LEU A 183 -6.83 7.78 2.49
C LEU A 183 -5.37 8.22 2.48
N THR A 184 -4.52 7.49 3.18
CA THR A 184 -3.06 7.58 3.00
C THR A 184 -2.59 6.33 2.29
N ALA A 185 -1.66 6.43 1.35
CA ALA A 185 -1.08 5.27 0.70
C ALA A 185 0.45 5.30 0.70
N LEU A 186 1.05 4.16 1.04
CA LEU A 186 2.48 3.89 0.84
C LEU A 186 2.61 2.74 -0.16
N TRP A 187 3.12 3.06 -1.33
CA TRP A 187 3.22 2.18 -2.49
C TRP A 187 4.68 1.82 -2.76
N VAL A 188 5.01 0.56 -2.67
CA VAL A 188 6.34 0.07 -3.06
C VAL A 188 6.39 -0.16 -4.56
N THR A 189 7.43 0.36 -5.20
CA THR A 189 7.70 0.14 -6.62
C THR A 189 9.18 0.27 -6.96
N HIS A 190 9.56 -0.30 -8.10
CA HIS A 190 10.83 -0.03 -8.78
C HIS A 190 10.62 0.68 -10.12
N ARG A 191 9.36 1.06 -10.45
CA ARG A 191 8.96 1.64 -11.73
C ARG A 191 8.91 3.15 -11.67
N LEU A 192 9.82 3.81 -12.40
CA LEU A 192 9.95 5.27 -12.35
C LEU A 192 8.77 6.04 -12.98
N ASN A 193 8.02 5.41 -13.89
CA ASN A 193 6.83 6.02 -14.50
C ASN A 193 5.63 6.11 -13.55
N GLU A 194 5.61 5.35 -12.47
CA GLU A 194 4.56 5.44 -11.45
C GLU A 194 4.71 6.68 -10.57
N LEU A 195 5.94 7.21 -10.43
CA LEU A 195 6.23 8.40 -9.62
C LEU A 195 5.43 9.65 -10.01
N ASP A 196 4.98 9.73 -11.25
CA ASP A 196 4.18 10.87 -11.74
C ASP A 196 2.81 11.00 -11.02
N TYR A 197 2.40 9.99 -10.27
CA TYR A 197 1.15 9.97 -9.51
C TYR A 197 1.31 10.26 -8.00
N ALA A 198 2.55 10.33 -7.49
CA ALA A 198 2.83 10.47 -6.07
C ALA A 198 2.86 11.93 -5.60
N ASP A 199 2.53 12.16 -4.32
CA ASP A 199 2.76 13.43 -3.63
C ASP A 199 4.19 13.54 -3.11
N GLY A 200 4.81 12.41 -2.78
CA GLY A 200 6.17 12.31 -2.32
C GLY A 200 6.75 10.91 -2.52
N ALA A 201 8.07 10.80 -2.39
CA ALA A 201 8.75 9.52 -2.51
C ALA A 201 9.92 9.40 -1.54
N PHE A 202 10.25 8.15 -1.21
CA PHE A 202 11.46 7.75 -0.47
C PHE A 202 12.31 6.84 -1.34
N LEU A 203 13.63 6.98 -1.22
CA LEU A 203 14.60 6.05 -1.79
C LEU A 203 15.24 5.24 -0.66
N LEU A 204 15.00 3.93 -0.67
CA LEU A 204 15.54 2.98 0.30
C LEU A 204 16.70 2.22 -0.34
N GLU A 205 17.90 2.35 0.24
CA GLU A 205 19.08 1.58 -0.14
C GLU A 205 19.74 1.00 1.11
N HIS A 206 20.14 -0.27 1.04
CA HIS A 206 20.82 -0.97 2.14
C HIS A 206 20.10 -0.83 3.50
N GLY A 207 18.75 -0.85 3.49
CA GLY A 207 17.96 -0.74 4.71
C GLY A 207 17.78 0.67 5.28
N GLN A 208 18.32 1.70 4.62
CA GLN A 208 18.25 3.11 5.05
C GLN A 208 17.50 3.96 4.02
N VAL A 209 16.74 4.94 4.48
CA VAL A 209 16.16 5.97 3.61
C VAL A 209 17.25 7.00 3.32
N ILE A 210 17.81 6.96 2.12
CA ILE A 210 18.93 7.82 1.70
C ILE A 210 18.50 9.11 1.03
N ASP A 211 17.26 9.16 0.51
CA ASP A 211 16.69 10.37 -0.10
C ASP A 211 15.17 10.37 0.05
N LYS A 212 14.55 11.56 0.07
CA LYS A 212 13.11 11.76 0.18
C LYS A 212 12.68 13.11 -0.41
N GLY A 213 11.41 13.20 -0.80
CA GLY A 213 10.79 14.45 -1.22
C GLY A 213 10.10 14.37 -2.56
N ASP A 214 10.33 15.37 -3.41
CA ASP A 214 9.66 15.50 -4.70
C ASP A 214 9.89 14.29 -5.61
N PRO A 215 8.82 13.62 -6.09
CA PRO A 215 8.93 12.40 -6.89
C PRO A 215 9.64 12.63 -8.23
N LEU A 216 9.42 13.79 -8.87
CA LEU A 216 10.01 14.09 -10.17
C LEU A 216 11.51 14.35 -10.06
N ARG A 217 11.94 15.01 -8.98
CA ARG A 217 13.37 15.16 -8.66
C ARG A 217 14.04 13.80 -8.45
N LEU A 218 13.43 12.93 -7.63
CA LEU A 218 13.94 11.56 -7.40
C LEU A 218 14.00 10.74 -8.68
N LYS A 219 12.98 10.87 -9.54
CA LYS A 219 12.94 10.22 -10.87
C LYS A 219 14.15 10.63 -11.72
N GLN A 220 14.47 11.93 -11.79
CA GLN A 220 15.62 12.42 -12.53
C GLN A 220 16.94 11.86 -11.98
N VAL A 221 17.14 11.93 -10.67
CA VAL A 221 18.35 11.38 -10.01
C VAL A 221 18.54 9.89 -10.31
N LEU A 222 17.46 9.11 -10.32
CA LEU A 222 17.52 7.67 -10.59
C LEU A 222 17.77 7.36 -12.07
N LEU A 223 17.26 8.17 -13.00
CA LEU A 223 17.55 8.05 -14.44
C LEU A 223 19.01 8.36 -14.77
N GLU A 224 19.63 9.29 -14.04
CA GLU A 224 21.06 9.63 -14.22
C GLU A 224 22.00 8.55 -13.65
N ARG A 225 21.51 7.69 -12.73
CA ARG A 225 22.28 6.58 -12.14
C ARG A 225 22.15 5.26 -12.91
N SER A 226 21.22 5.17 -13.88
CA SER A 226 20.93 3.96 -14.67
C SER A 226 21.73 3.93 -15.97
#